data_95c1d7f63c38a00fd91af53e886a411f
#
_entry.id   95c1d7f63c38a00fd91af53e886a411f
#
_cell.length_a   1.000
_cell.length_b   1.000
_cell.length_c   1.000
_cell.angle_alpha   90.00
_cell.angle_beta   90.00
_cell.angle_gamma   90.00
#
_symmetry.space_group_name_H-M   'P 1'
#
loop_
_entity.id
_entity.type
_entity.pdbx_description
1 polymer ?
#
loop_
_entity_poly.entity_id
_entity_poly.type
_entity_poly.pdbx_seq_one_letter_code
_entity_poly.pdbx_strand_id
1 'polypeptide(L)'
;NQTHSVTNQLKNGVRGLMLDTYDGTNGVALTYHATALLGQEKLVDVLKEIKDFLLTNKKEIVTIIFQNDGSNVQLEKAIDSISLNAMTFIHNNGDAWPTLQTMVDNNQRLVLFVENNKTPRANYLMHAWSTTFDTKYTYKNVNEFDSDVNRGGGGSKELYLVNHWLQSGIGLPDKTLAPQANKRSVISKRVQDCSAANSHFINYLGVDFYEIGDAKAVVDSINFSK
;
A
#
# COMPACT_ATOMS: atom_id res chain seq x y z
N ASN A 1 6.46 4.55 -7.71
CA ASN A 1 6.45 4.17 -9.13
C ASN A 1 5.18 4.60 -9.84
N GLN A 2 4.73 5.83 -9.62
CA GLN A 2 3.49 6.35 -10.19
C GLN A 2 3.77 7.66 -10.91
N THR A 3 3.03 7.93 -11.99
CA THR A 3 3.13 9.21 -12.72
C THR A 3 2.38 10.33 -11.99
N HIS A 4 1.30 9.97 -11.29
CA HIS A 4 0.42 10.92 -10.64
C HIS A 4 0.81 11.17 -9.18
N SER A 5 0.60 12.42 -8.70
CA SER A 5 0.71 12.75 -7.28
C SER A 5 -0.25 11.92 -6.42
N VAL A 6 0.00 11.83 -5.13
CA VAL A 6 -0.86 11.11 -4.17
C VAL A 6 -2.30 11.65 -4.21
N THR A 7 -2.46 12.97 -4.28
CA THR A 7 -3.79 13.60 -4.44
C THR A 7 -4.54 13.06 -5.67
N ASN A 8 -3.86 12.95 -6.82
CA ASN A 8 -4.49 12.43 -8.04
C ASN A 8 -4.76 10.93 -7.97
N GLN A 9 -3.86 10.15 -7.37
CA GLN A 9 -4.08 8.72 -7.11
C GLN A 9 -5.36 8.51 -6.29
N LEU A 10 -5.53 9.24 -5.18
CA LEU A 10 -6.71 9.16 -4.33
C LEU A 10 -7.99 9.59 -5.05
N LYS A 11 -7.95 10.69 -5.84
CA LYS A 11 -9.08 11.14 -6.67
C LYS A 11 -9.49 10.10 -7.72
N ASN A 12 -8.53 9.35 -8.25
CA ASN A 12 -8.76 8.29 -9.23
C ASN A 12 -9.17 6.94 -8.62
N GLY A 13 -9.35 6.87 -7.30
CA GLY A 13 -9.87 5.68 -6.61
C GLY A 13 -8.81 4.75 -6.02
N VAL A 14 -7.52 5.11 -6.05
CA VAL A 14 -6.50 4.37 -5.29
C VAL A 14 -6.76 4.53 -3.80
N ARG A 15 -6.72 3.43 -3.05
CA ARG A 15 -6.97 3.41 -1.60
C ARG A 15 -5.88 2.71 -0.80
N GLY A 16 -4.94 2.05 -1.47
CA GLY A 16 -3.70 1.53 -0.89
C GLY A 16 -2.51 2.30 -1.43
N LEU A 17 -1.66 2.83 -0.57
CA LEU A 17 -0.44 3.53 -0.92
C LEU A 17 0.76 2.81 -0.34
N MET A 18 1.81 2.62 -1.12
CA MET A 18 3.10 2.12 -0.65
C MET A 18 4.10 3.27 -0.75
N LEU A 19 4.66 3.67 0.40
CA LEU A 19 5.53 4.83 0.51
C LEU A 19 6.88 4.44 1.12
N ASP A 20 7.96 4.69 0.39
CA ASP A 20 9.32 4.55 0.90
C ASP A 20 9.65 5.78 1.74
N THR A 21 10.13 5.58 2.96
CA THR A 21 10.40 6.67 3.90
C THR A 21 11.79 6.56 4.49
N TYR A 22 12.42 7.71 4.68
CA TYR A 22 13.82 7.83 5.09
C TYR A 22 13.97 8.92 6.15
N ASP A 23 15.00 8.78 6.99
CA ASP A 23 15.41 9.85 7.89
C ASP A 23 16.07 10.98 7.11
N GLY A 24 15.52 12.16 7.22
CA GLY A 24 16.12 13.39 6.73
C GLY A 24 16.84 14.17 7.84
N THR A 25 17.43 15.29 7.47
CA THR A 25 18.12 16.19 8.42
C THR A 25 17.14 16.84 9.39
N ASN A 26 17.60 17.22 10.58
CA ASN A 26 16.82 17.93 11.60
C ASN A 26 15.54 17.20 12.05
N GLY A 27 15.52 15.86 11.95
CA GLY A 27 14.36 15.04 12.36
C GLY A 27 13.15 15.14 11.43
N VAL A 28 13.35 15.50 10.17
CA VAL A 28 12.32 15.54 9.13
C VAL A 28 12.33 14.23 8.36
N ALA A 29 11.23 13.49 8.37
CA ALA A 29 11.08 12.31 7.51
C ALA A 29 10.87 12.73 6.05
N LEU A 30 11.54 12.01 5.15
CA LEU A 30 11.46 12.20 3.69
C LEU A 30 10.78 11.00 3.04
N THR A 31 10.21 11.22 1.87
CA THR A 31 9.74 10.15 0.98
C THR A 31 10.32 10.34 -0.42
N TYR A 32 10.84 9.26 -0.98
CA TYR A 32 11.35 9.18 -2.35
C TYR A 32 11.50 7.71 -2.73
N HIS A 33 11.62 7.40 -4.01
CA HIS A 33 11.87 6.03 -4.47
C HIS A 33 13.30 5.84 -4.96
N ALA A 34 13.97 4.82 -4.46
CA ALA A 34 15.32 4.38 -4.79
C ALA A 34 16.43 5.42 -4.48
N THR A 35 16.30 6.67 -4.92
CA THR A 35 17.31 7.72 -4.69
C THR A 35 16.68 9.10 -4.63
N ALA A 36 17.14 9.91 -3.69
CA ALA A 36 16.73 11.31 -3.54
C ALA A 36 17.03 12.18 -4.78
N LEU A 37 17.94 11.73 -5.66
CA LEU A 37 18.27 12.43 -6.91
C LEU A 37 17.12 12.44 -7.93
N LEU A 38 16.19 11.48 -7.83
CA LEU A 38 15.00 11.41 -8.68
C LEU A 38 13.83 12.26 -8.16
N GLY A 39 14.04 13.01 -7.11
CA GLY A 39 13.04 13.81 -6.42
C GLY A 39 12.80 13.28 -5.01
N GLN A 40 12.64 14.19 -4.07
CA GLN A 40 12.29 13.87 -2.69
C GLN A 40 11.29 14.89 -2.17
N GLU A 41 10.41 14.44 -1.29
CA GLU A 41 9.42 15.30 -0.64
C GLU A 41 9.48 15.10 0.87
N LYS A 42 9.04 16.09 1.63
CA LYS A 42 8.83 15.91 3.06
C LYS A 42 7.63 15.00 3.25
N LEU A 43 7.80 13.92 3.99
CA LEU A 43 6.70 12.99 4.25
C LEU A 43 5.46 13.70 4.81
N VAL A 44 5.65 14.68 5.69
CA VAL A 44 4.55 15.46 6.28
C VAL A 44 3.68 16.17 5.23
N ASP A 45 4.22 16.57 4.10
CA ASP A 45 3.45 17.26 3.05
C ASP A 45 2.59 16.25 2.28
N VAL A 46 3.13 15.07 1.97
CA VAL A 46 2.36 13.95 1.40
C VAL A 46 1.25 13.48 2.36
N LEU A 47 1.55 13.38 3.66
CA LEU A 47 0.55 13.02 4.67
C LEU A 47 -0.57 14.06 4.81
N LYS A 48 -0.28 15.35 4.60
CA LYS A 48 -1.31 16.40 4.54
C LYS A 48 -2.27 16.20 3.36
N GLU A 49 -1.75 15.86 2.17
CA GLU A 49 -2.61 15.55 1.02
C GLU A 49 -3.61 14.42 1.34
N ILE A 50 -3.13 13.36 2.02
CA ILE A 50 -3.98 12.23 2.43
C ILE A 50 -5.01 12.68 3.48
N LYS A 51 -4.58 13.48 4.47
CA LYS A 51 -5.48 14.04 5.48
C LYS A 51 -6.58 14.89 4.86
N ASP A 52 -6.23 15.79 3.96
CA ASP A 52 -7.19 16.69 3.27
C ASP A 52 -8.19 15.88 2.42
N PHE A 53 -7.72 14.82 1.76
CA PHE A 53 -8.59 13.89 1.06
C PHE A 53 -9.59 13.23 2.03
N LEU A 54 -9.14 12.70 3.15
CA LEU A 54 -10.01 12.04 4.14
C LEU A 54 -10.97 13.01 4.81
N LEU A 55 -10.58 14.26 5.05
CA LEU A 55 -11.46 15.29 5.60
C LEU A 55 -12.59 15.66 4.63
N THR A 56 -12.30 15.68 3.34
CA THR A 56 -13.28 15.98 2.29
C THR A 56 -14.16 14.78 1.97
N ASN A 57 -13.59 13.57 1.97
CA ASN A 57 -14.24 12.32 1.56
C ASN A 57 -14.50 11.43 2.78
N LYS A 58 -15.52 11.76 3.57
CA LYS A 58 -15.78 11.17 4.89
C LYS A 58 -16.16 9.69 4.89
N LYS A 59 -16.47 9.10 3.74
CA LYS A 59 -16.82 7.67 3.60
C LYS A 59 -15.67 6.82 3.06
N GLU A 60 -14.51 7.43 2.83
CA GLU A 60 -13.36 6.74 2.27
C GLU A 60 -12.40 6.27 3.34
N ILE A 61 -11.76 5.15 3.08
CA ILE A 61 -10.72 4.55 3.93
C ILE A 61 -9.45 4.45 3.09
N VAL A 62 -8.32 4.81 3.66
CA VAL A 62 -7.00 4.73 3.02
C VAL A 62 -6.08 3.85 3.85
N THR A 63 -5.35 2.97 3.19
CA THR A 63 -4.26 2.20 3.80
C THR A 63 -2.93 2.73 3.29
N ILE A 64 -1.96 2.87 4.20
CA ILE A 64 -0.57 3.19 3.84
C ILE A 64 0.32 2.08 4.37
N ILE A 65 1.16 1.54 3.50
CA ILE A 65 2.23 0.61 3.85
C ILE A 65 3.54 1.36 3.69
N PHE A 66 4.23 1.63 4.79
CA PHE A 66 5.51 2.31 4.78
C PHE A 66 6.65 1.29 4.67
N GLN A 67 7.39 1.33 3.57
CA GLN A 67 8.74 0.80 3.54
C GLN A 67 9.64 1.83 4.23
N ASN A 68 9.84 1.67 5.53
CA ASN A 68 10.57 2.65 6.33
C ASN A 68 12.03 2.25 6.53
N ASP A 69 12.92 2.78 5.71
CA ASP A 69 14.38 2.60 5.85
C ASP A 69 14.96 3.49 6.95
N GLY A 70 14.21 4.51 7.36
CA GLY A 70 14.52 5.39 8.48
C GLY A 70 14.11 4.85 9.86
N SER A 71 14.06 5.75 10.83
CA SER A 71 13.56 5.47 12.18
C SER A 71 12.04 5.60 12.27
N ASN A 72 11.39 4.72 13.02
CA ASN A 72 9.96 4.88 13.31
C ASN A 72 9.68 6.20 14.07
N VAL A 73 10.65 6.74 14.79
CA VAL A 73 10.51 8.01 15.52
C VAL A 73 10.25 9.20 14.58
N GLN A 74 10.96 9.29 13.45
CA GLN A 74 10.72 10.39 12.49
C GLN A 74 9.40 10.19 11.74
N LEU A 75 9.07 8.93 11.41
CA LEU A 75 7.78 8.57 10.80
C LEU A 75 6.61 8.94 11.72
N GLU A 76 6.64 8.49 12.97
CA GLU A 76 5.61 8.79 13.98
C GLU A 76 5.48 10.30 14.22
N LYS A 77 6.61 11.02 14.33
CA LYS A 77 6.62 12.48 14.47
C LYS A 77 5.95 13.18 13.27
N ALA A 78 6.16 12.71 12.06
CA ALA A 78 5.52 13.29 10.88
C ALA A 78 3.99 13.09 10.94
N ILE A 79 3.52 11.89 11.32
CA ILE A 79 2.09 11.57 11.50
C ILE A 79 1.45 12.42 12.60
N ASP A 80 2.09 12.48 13.77
CA ASP A 80 1.57 13.19 14.95
C ASP A 80 1.56 14.70 14.77
N SER A 81 2.56 15.27 14.06
CA SER A 81 2.69 16.72 13.87
C SER A 81 1.49 17.38 13.19
N ILE A 82 0.72 16.59 12.45
CA ILE A 82 -0.49 17.05 11.76
C ILE A 82 -1.76 16.41 12.34
N SER A 83 -1.67 15.72 13.49
CA SER A 83 -2.78 15.00 14.12
C SER A 83 -3.49 14.00 13.18
N LEU A 84 -2.73 13.35 12.31
CA LEU A 84 -3.27 12.34 11.39
C LEU A 84 -3.63 11.05 12.15
N ASN A 85 -2.94 10.78 13.25
CA ASN A 85 -3.20 9.69 14.18
C ASN A 85 -4.64 9.67 14.73
N ALA A 86 -5.33 10.81 14.78
CA ALA A 86 -6.73 10.89 15.22
C ALA A 86 -7.74 10.17 14.29
N MET A 87 -7.30 9.77 13.09
CA MET A 87 -8.13 9.07 12.11
C MET A 87 -7.68 7.61 11.91
N THR A 88 -6.70 7.14 12.67
CA THR A 88 -6.12 5.81 12.47
C THR A 88 -6.96 4.72 13.12
N PHE A 89 -7.03 3.59 12.43
CA PHE A 89 -7.50 2.33 12.98
C PHE A 89 -6.35 1.64 13.72
N ILE A 90 -6.65 1.12 14.91
CA ILE A 90 -5.71 0.35 15.73
C ILE A 90 -6.23 -1.07 15.78
N HIS A 91 -5.43 -2.03 15.30
CA HIS A 91 -5.75 -3.45 15.34
C HIS A 91 -4.87 -4.16 16.38
N ASN A 92 -5.49 -4.96 17.24
CA ASN A 92 -4.76 -5.84 18.13
C ASN A 92 -4.73 -7.25 17.53
N ASN A 93 -3.61 -7.92 17.62
CA ASN A 93 -3.47 -9.30 17.11
C ASN A 93 -4.55 -10.22 17.68
N GLY A 94 -5.28 -10.89 16.78
CA GLY A 94 -6.35 -11.80 17.13
C GLY A 94 -7.75 -11.18 17.20
N ASP A 95 -7.87 -9.85 17.12
CA ASP A 95 -9.17 -9.20 16.96
C ASP A 95 -9.71 -9.40 15.55
N ALA A 96 -11.02 -9.53 15.39
CA ALA A 96 -11.61 -9.50 14.06
C ALA A 96 -11.54 -8.10 13.45
N TRP A 97 -11.23 -8.01 12.15
CA TRP A 97 -11.32 -6.75 11.43
C TRP A 97 -12.77 -6.25 11.39
N PRO A 98 -13.01 -4.97 11.68
CA PRO A 98 -14.33 -4.39 11.59
C PRO A 98 -14.79 -4.30 10.14
N THR A 99 -16.07 -4.11 9.92
CA THR A 99 -16.58 -3.74 8.60
C THR A 99 -16.07 -2.35 8.21
N LEU A 100 -15.96 -2.08 6.91
CA LEU A 100 -15.59 -0.74 6.43
C LEU A 100 -16.58 0.33 6.91
N GLN A 101 -17.88 -0.01 7.03
CA GLN A 101 -18.88 0.89 7.58
C GLN A 101 -18.58 1.25 9.05
N THR A 102 -18.23 0.27 9.88
CA THR A 102 -17.84 0.51 11.27
C THR A 102 -16.62 1.43 11.37
N MET A 103 -15.63 1.25 10.48
CA MET A 103 -14.45 2.13 10.44
C MET A 103 -14.82 3.56 10.07
N VAL A 104 -15.74 3.74 9.12
CA VAL A 104 -16.26 5.06 8.72
C VAL A 104 -17.02 5.73 9.88
N ASP A 105 -17.92 5.00 10.50
CA ASP A 105 -18.77 5.52 11.61
C ASP A 105 -17.93 5.96 12.82
N ASN A 106 -16.85 5.25 13.09
CA ASN A 106 -15.92 5.57 14.19
C ASN A 106 -14.81 6.56 13.80
N ASN A 107 -14.79 7.07 12.55
CA ASN A 107 -13.72 7.89 11.98
C ASN A 107 -12.33 7.22 12.04
N GLN A 108 -12.27 5.90 12.04
CA GLN A 108 -11.04 5.09 12.00
C GLN A 108 -10.70 4.73 10.55
N ARG A 109 -10.46 5.74 9.72
CA ARG A 109 -10.44 5.66 8.27
C ARG A 109 -9.05 5.63 7.65
N LEU A 110 -8.02 5.52 8.48
CA LEU A 110 -6.64 5.40 8.05
C LEU A 110 -6.02 4.16 8.69
N VAL A 111 -5.52 3.26 7.86
CA VAL A 111 -4.79 2.06 8.28
C VAL A 111 -3.31 2.25 7.97
N LEU A 112 -2.44 2.13 8.96
CA LEU A 112 -1.01 2.37 8.81
C LEU A 112 -0.21 1.12 9.14
N PHE A 113 0.55 0.66 8.16
CA PHE A 113 1.50 -0.43 8.30
C PHE A 113 2.94 0.05 8.11
N VAL A 114 3.88 -0.60 8.77
CA VAL A 114 5.31 -0.44 8.56
C VAL A 114 5.96 -1.80 8.30
N GLU A 115 6.83 -1.87 7.29
CA GLU A 115 7.48 -3.13 6.87
C GLU A 115 8.76 -3.46 7.66
N ASN A 116 9.41 -2.47 8.25
CA ASN A 116 10.67 -2.70 8.93
C ASN A 116 10.51 -3.52 10.22
N ASN A 117 11.59 -4.19 10.64
CA ASN A 117 11.61 -5.03 11.86
C ASN A 117 11.75 -4.23 13.16
N LYS A 118 11.70 -2.89 13.12
CA LYS A 118 11.79 -2.03 14.30
C LYS A 118 10.42 -1.92 14.94
N THR A 119 10.31 -2.17 16.22
CA THR A 119 9.05 -2.04 16.94
C THR A 119 8.58 -0.58 16.94
N PRO A 120 7.40 -0.26 16.38
CA PRO A 120 6.80 1.06 16.51
C PRO A 120 6.53 1.39 17.98
N ARG A 121 6.61 2.67 18.34
CA ARG A 121 6.21 3.16 19.67
C ARG A 121 4.71 3.43 19.74
N ALA A 122 4.17 3.94 18.64
CA ALA A 122 2.76 4.26 18.52
C ALA A 122 1.96 3.00 18.15
N ASN A 123 0.89 2.75 18.87
CA ASN A 123 0.02 1.59 18.65
C ASN A 123 -0.81 1.68 17.35
N TYR A 124 -0.90 2.87 16.76
CA TYR A 124 -1.56 3.07 15.46
C TYR A 124 -0.69 2.67 14.27
N LEU A 125 0.61 2.46 14.45
CA LEU A 125 1.53 2.03 13.40
C LEU A 125 1.79 0.53 13.55
N MET A 126 1.11 -0.28 12.76
CA MET A 126 1.14 -1.73 12.85
C MET A 126 2.30 -2.32 12.03
N HIS A 127 2.91 -3.38 12.52
CA HIS A 127 3.91 -4.12 11.72
C HIS A 127 3.19 -4.90 10.61
N ALA A 128 3.52 -4.63 9.34
CA ALA A 128 2.82 -5.19 8.19
C ALA A 128 2.71 -6.72 8.24
N TRP A 129 3.83 -7.39 8.51
CA TRP A 129 3.92 -8.84 8.46
C TRP A 129 3.37 -9.57 9.70
N SER A 130 2.80 -8.83 10.65
CA SER A 130 2.04 -9.41 11.76
C SER A 130 0.64 -9.83 11.33
N THR A 131 0.01 -9.07 10.43
CA THR A 131 -1.38 -9.27 9.98
C THR A 131 -1.50 -9.53 8.48
N THR A 132 -0.47 -9.20 7.70
CA THR A 132 -0.46 -9.29 6.25
C THR A 132 0.59 -10.28 5.77
N PHE A 133 0.32 -10.94 4.65
CA PHE A 133 1.33 -11.65 3.86
C PHE A 133 1.32 -11.17 2.41
N ASP A 134 2.41 -11.40 1.67
CA ASP A 134 2.51 -10.95 0.29
C ASP A 134 3.13 -11.97 -0.66
N THR A 135 3.00 -11.68 -1.97
CA THR A 135 3.73 -12.37 -3.03
C THR A 135 5.07 -11.69 -3.31
N LYS A 136 5.94 -12.37 -4.07
CA LYS A 136 7.17 -11.77 -4.62
C LYS A 136 6.87 -10.49 -5.40
N TYR A 137 7.90 -9.65 -5.57
CA TYR A 137 7.81 -8.34 -6.24
C TYR A 137 8.98 -8.07 -7.20
N THR A 138 9.73 -9.10 -7.60
CA THR A 138 10.94 -8.98 -8.43
C THR A 138 10.78 -9.67 -9.78
N TYR A 139 9.63 -9.52 -10.43
CA TYR A 139 9.34 -10.11 -11.72
C TYR A 139 9.84 -9.26 -12.88
N LYS A 140 10.33 -9.89 -13.95
CA LYS A 140 10.82 -9.22 -15.17
C LYS A 140 9.88 -9.39 -16.36
N ASN A 141 9.03 -10.41 -16.34
CA ASN A 141 8.01 -10.63 -17.36
C ASN A 141 6.77 -11.31 -16.74
N VAL A 142 5.62 -11.23 -17.43
CA VAL A 142 4.32 -11.71 -16.90
C VAL A 142 4.29 -13.24 -16.73
N ASN A 143 5.12 -14.00 -17.40
CA ASN A 143 5.16 -15.45 -17.27
C ASN A 143 5.87 -15.91 -15.98
N GLU A 144 6.56 -15.01 -15.31
CA GLU A 144 7.21 -15.28 -14.02
C GLU A 144 6.25 -15.09 -12.85
N PHE A 145 5.08 -14.49 -13.08
CA PHE A 145 4.10 -14.28 -12.00
C PHE A 145 3.68 -15.61 -11.39
N ASP A 146 3.97 -15.79 -10.11
CA ASP A 146 3.63 -16.95 -9.30
C ASP A 146 2.74 -16.56 -8.10
N SER A 147 2.28 -17.53 -7.35
CA SER A 147 1.45 -17.32 -6.15
C SER A 147 2.21 -17.60 -4.85
N ASP A 148 3.53 -17.70 -4.93
CA ASP A 148 4.37 -18.04 -3.79
C ASP A 148 4.32 -16.92 -2.75
N VAL A 149 4.21 -17.31 -1.49
CA VAL A 149 4.30 -16.39 -0.36
C VAL A 149 5.73 -15.93 -0.20
N ASN A 150 5.94 -14.62 -0.10
CA ASN A 150 7.25 -14.01 0.09
C ASN A 150 7.48 -13.59 1.55
N ARG A 151 6.58 -12.76 2.09
CA ARG A 151 6.68 -12.26 3.47
C ARG A 151 5.40 -12.54 4.26
N GLY A 152 5.47 -12.47 5.59
CA GLY A 152 4.31 -12.63 6.48
C GLY A 152 3.92 -14.07 6.81
N GLY A 153 4.50 -15.08 6.14
CA GLY A 153 4.30 -16.50 6.48
C GLY A 153 3.00 -17.15 5.99
N GLY A 154 2.26 -16.49 5.11
CA GLY A 154 1.15 -17.11 4.37
C GLY A 154 -0.23 -17.05 5.04
N GLY A 155 -1.12 -17.94 4.65
CA GLY A 155 -2.56 -17.90 4.86
C GLY A 155 -3.08 -17.94 6.31
N SER A 156 -2.21 -17.98 7.31
CA SER A 156 -2.59 -17.74 8.70
C SER A 156 -2.78 -16.24 9.02
N LYS A 157 -2.42 -15.35 8.09
CA LYS A 157 -2.58 -13.91 8.23
C LYS A 157 -3.93 -13.46 7.68
N GLU A 158 -4.41 -12.34 8.20
CA GLU A 158 -5.76 -11.84 7.91
C GLU A 158 -5.86 -11.11 6.58
N LEU A 159 -4.75 -10.52 6.10
CA LEU A 159 -4.72 -9.69 4.90
C LEU A 159 -3.70 -10.22 3.89
N TYR A 160 -4.06 -10.13 2.62
CA TYR A 160 -3.22 -10.56 1.51
C TYR A 160 -2.92 -9.43 0.54
N LEU A 161 -1.63 -9.15 0.34
CA LEU A 161 -1.10 -8.20 -0.66
C LEU A 161 -0.53 -8.98 -1.86
N VAL A 162 -1.08 -8.77 -3.03
CA VAL A 162 -0.50 -9.25 -4.28
C VAL A 162 0.31 -8.14 -4.93
N ASN A 163 1.62 -8.32 -5.00
CA ASN A 163 2.52 -7.45 -5.73
C ASN A 163 2.44 -7.77 -7.22
N HIS A 164 2.03 -6.81 -8.04
CA HIS A 164 1.73 -7.02 -9.45
C HIS A 164 2.35 -5.94 -10.32
N TRP A 165 3.65 -6.00 -10.50
CA TRP A 165 4.40 -5.13 -11.40
C TRP A 165 5.60 -5.87 -11.99
N LEU A 166 6.20 -5.27 -13.01
CA LEU A 166 7.42 -5.75 -13.64
C LEU A 166 8.55 -4.73 -13.43
N GLN A 167 9.73 -5.24 -13.23
CA GLN A 167 10.94 -4.43 -13.08
C GLN A 167 11.80 -4.54 -14.34
N SER A 168 12.56 -3.50 -14.64
CA SER A 168 13.61 -3.52 -15.66
C SER A 168 14.71 -4.54 -15.31
N GLY A 169 15.59 -4.83 -16.25
CA GLY A 169 16.71 -5.74 -16.04
C GLY A 169 17.63 -5.40 -14.86
N ILE A 170 17.65 -4.13 -14.45
CA ILE A 170 18.42 -3.63 -13.29
C ILE A 170 17.57 -3.48 -12.02
N GLY A 171 16.35 -4.01 -12.00
CA GLY A 171 15.49 -4.01 -10.80
C GLY A 171 14.77 -2.69 -10.51
N LEU A 172 14.72 -1.76 -11.46
CA LEU A 172 13.99 -0.51 -11.32
C LEU A 172 12.60 -0.58 -11.96
N PRO A 173 11.65 0.24 -11.51
CA PRO A 173 10.35 0.39 -12.18
C PRO A 173 10.53 0.80 -13.64
N ASP A 174 9.70 0.23 -14.51
CA ASP A 174 9.75 0.53 -15.94
C ASP A 174 8.33 0.75 -16.46
N LYS A 175 8.02 2.02 -16.79
CA LYS A 175 6.73 2.41 -17.32
C LYS A 175 6.36 1.70 -18.62
N THR A 176 7.33 1.30 -19.41
CA THR A 176 7.11 0.61 -20.69
C THR A 176 6.59 -0.81 -20.50
N LEU A 177 6.79 -1.41 -19.34
CA LEU A 177 6.28 -2.73 -18.96
C LEU A 177 4.85 -2.71 -18.40
N ALA A 178 4.38 -1.55 -17.93
CA ALA A 178 3.06 -1.42 -17.33
C ALA A 178 1.90 -1.83 -18.26
N PRO A 179 1.87 -1.50 -19.57
CA PRO A 179 0.80 -1.96 -20.47
C PRO A 179 0.69 -3.49 -20.56
N GLN A 180 1.79 -4.20 -20.39
CA GLN A 180 1.80 -5.66 -20.39
C GLN A 180 1.34 -6.23 -19.06
N ALA A 181 1.88 -5.72 -17.94
CA ALA A 181 1.52 -6.16 -16.59
C ALA A 181 0.05 -5.85 -16.29
N ASN A 182 -0.38 -4.61 -16.53
CA ASN A 182 -1.70 -4.12 -16.13
C ASN A 182 -2.82 -4.45 -17.12
N LYS A 183 -2.59 -5.38 -18.06
CA LYS A 183 -3.64 -5.87 -18.96
C LYS A 183 -4.69 -6.66 -18.17
N ARG A 184 -5.98 -6.42 -18.42
CA ARG A 184 -7.11 -7.07 -17.74
C ARG A 184 -6.93 -8.58 -17.58
N SER A 185 -6.60 -9.29 -18.68
CA SER A 185 -6.45 -10.75 -18.64
C SER A 185 -5.31 -11.22 -17.73
N VAL A 186 -4.22 -10.44 -17.64
CA VAL A 186 -3.06 -10.76 -16.80
C VAL A 186 -3.40 -10.54 -15.33
N ILE A 187 -3.99 -9.39 -14.99
CA ILE A 187 -4.40 -9.09 -13.61
C ILE A 187 -5.46 -10.09 -13.14
N SER A 188 -6.52 -10.33 -13.96
CA SER A 188 -7.61 -11.23 -13.57
C SER A 188 -7.11 -12.65 -13.31
N LYS A 189 -6.21 -13.15 -14.20
CA LYS A 189 -5.58 -14.45 -13.98
C LYS A 189 -4.75 -14.46 -12.70
N ARG A 190 -3.92 -13.44 -12.48
CA ARG A 190 -3.07 -13.31 -11.27
C ARG A 190 -3.91 -13.33 -9.99
N VAL A 191 -5.00 -12.55 -9.97
CA VAL A 191 -5.92 -12.51 -8.83
C VAL A 191 -6.55 -13.88 -8.55
N GLN A 192 -7.01 -14.59 -9.60
CA GLN A 192 -7.59 -15.93 -9.46
C GLN A 192 -6.56 -16.94 -8.96
N ASP A 193 -5.38 -16.98 -9.58
CA ASP A 193 -4.33 -17.93 -9.22
C ASP A 193 -3.85 -17.71 -7.77
N CYS A 194 -3.59 -16.48 -7.38
CA CYS A 194 -3.13 -16.14 -6.03
C CYS A 194 -4.20 -16.45 -4.98
N SER A 195 -5.45 -16.11 -5.24
CA SER A 195 -6.56 -16.41 -4.32
C SER A 195 -6.78 -17.91 -4.16
N ALA A 196 -6.74 -18.67 -5.26
CA ALA A 196 -6.91 -20.12 -5.24
C ALA A 196 -5.75 -20.83 -4.53
N ALA A 197 -4.51 -20.49 -4.87
CA ALA A 197 -3.32 -21.12 -4.32
C ALA A 197 -3.18 -20.93 -2.80
N ASN A 198 -3.57 -19.76 -2.30
CA ASN A 198 -3.45 -19.42 -0.88
C ASN A 198 -4.77 -19.55 -0.11
N SER A 199 -5.88 -19.94 -0.78
CA SER A 199 -7.23 -20.03 -0.20
C SER A 199 -7.62 -18.75 0.55
N HIS A 200 -7.26 -17.58 -0.02
CA HIS A 200 -7.39 -16.30 0.66
C HIS A 200 -7.92 -15.21 -0.30
N PHE A 201 -8.78 -14.33 0.22
CA PHE A 201 -9.21 -13.14 -0.49
C PHE A 201 -8.06 -12.13 -0.59
N ILE A 202 -7.89 -11.51 -1.77
CA ILE A 202 -6.87 -10.50 -1.97
C ILE A 202 -7.41 -9.15 -1.49
N ASN A 203 -6.78 -8.60 -0.45
CA ASN A 203 -7.17 -7.32 0.14
C ASN A 203 -6.49 -6.13 -0.57
N TYR A 204 -5.25 -6.36 -1.06
CA TYR A 204 -4.47 -5.32 -1.72
C TYR A 204 -3.86 -5.86 -3.02
N LEU A 205 -4.05 -5.12 -4.10
CA LEU A 205 -3.38 -5.33 -5.39
C LEU A 205 -2.42 -4.15 -5.62
N GLY A 206 -1.14 -4.39 -5.43
CA GLY A 206 -0.10 -3.39 -5.70
C GLY A 206 0.29 -3.40 -7.17
N VAL A 207 0.24 -2.24 -7.83
CA VAL A 207 0.62 -2.08 -9.23
C VAL A 207 1.49 -0.84 -9.41
N ASP A 208 2.40 -0.89 -10.38
CA ASP A 208 3.09 0.29 -10.88
C ASP A 208 2.25 0.96 -11.98
N PHE A 209 2.33 2.30 -12.06
CA PHE A 209 1.67 3.09 -13.11
C PHE A 209 0.19 2.72 -13.27
N TYR A 210 -0.58 2.81 -12.19
CA TYR A 210 -1.98 2.36 -12.10
C TYR A 210 -2.89 2.97 -13.18
N GLU A 211 -2.50 4.13 -13.73
CA GLU A 211 -3.23 4.82 -14.79
C GLU A 211 -3.08 4.15 -16.16
N ILE A 212 -2.15 3.21 -16.30
CA ILE A 212 -1.90 2.45 -17.52
C ILE A 212 -2.56 1.08 -17.41
N GLY A 213 -3.39 0.73 -18.36
CA GLY A 213 -4.08 -0.56 -18.41
C GLY A 213 -5.36 -0.60 -17.58
N ASP A 214 -5.70 -1.76 -17.05
CA ASP A 214 -7.05 -2.07 -16.57
C ASP A 214 -7.14 -2.33 -15.06
N ALA A 215 -6.12 -2.00 -14.27
CA ALA A 215 -6.05 -2.36 -12.84
C ALA A 215 -7.32 -1.91 -12.07
N LYS A 216 -7.70 -0.64 -12.22
CA LYS A 216 -8.91 -0.12 -11.58
C LYS A 216 -10.17 -0.87 -12.03
N ALA A 217 -10.33 -1.10 -13.33
CA ALA A 217 -11.51 -1.76 -13.88
C ALA A 217 -11.63 -3.23 -13.42
N VAL A 218 -10.51 -3.92 -13.18
CA VAL A 218 -10.50 -5.27 -12.61
C VAL A 218 -10.91 -5.22 -11.15
N VAL A 219 -10.33 -4.32 -10.34
CA VAL A 219 -10.69 -4.16 -8.93
C VAL A 219 -12.16 -3.80 -8.78
N ASP A 220 -12.66 -2.85 -9.57
CA ASP A 220 -14.08 -2.49 -9.57
C ASP A 220 -14.97 -3.70 -9.91
N SER A 221 -14.58 -4.54 -10.89
CA SER A 221 -15.36 -5.73 -11.22
C SER A 221 -15.39 -6.76 -10.10
N ILE A 222 -14.32 -6.89 -9.30
CA ILE A 222 -14.27 -7.79 -8.14
C ILE A 222 -15.17 -7.25 -7.01
N ASN A 223 -15.09 -5.96 -6.74
CA ASN A 223 -15.80 -5.33 -5.62
C ASN A 223 -17.31 -5.20 -5.86
N PHE A 224 -17.75 -5.04 -7.12
CA PHE A 224 -19.14 -4.78 -7.47
C PHE A 224 -19.82 -5.91 -8.27
N SER A 225 -19.13 -7.03 -8.52
CA SER A 225 -19.76 -8.24 -9.04
C SER A 225 -20.66 -8.84 -7.95
N LYS A 226 -21.96 -8.68 -8.13
CA LYS A 226 -22.99 -9.39 -7.35
C LYS A 226 -23.38 -10.69 -8.03
#